data_28b1a00b83ecb195d95267933352ed55
#
_entry.id   28b1a00b83ecb195d95267933352ed55
#
_cell.length_a   1.000
_cell.length_b   1.000
_cell.length_c   1.000
_cell.angle_alpha   90.00
_cell.angle_beta   90.00
_cell.angle_gamma   90.00
#
_symmetry.space_group_name_H-M   'P 1'
#
loop_
_entity.id
_entity.type
_entity.pdbx_description
1 polymer ?
#
loop_
_entity_poly.entity_id
_entity_poly.type
_entity_poly.pdbx_seq_one_letter_code
_entity_poly.pdbx_strand_id
1 'polypeptide(L)'
;MKRIKRTLSALLVAALAMGSLTACGETTYSAASDFFYSADKGHSYGDGTKEYEIGDTVYMKVKFKVTSNKSKTSQVKVVLTIPSIDNVDAKYMDGQIITPNFDAVNNVTTYEFTANASETAADQECVIPFVPNAVGEVPMTLVFDDNVDASYDKQSTLIFVEKKEDKTEEE
;
A
#
# COMPACT_ATOMS: atom_id res chain seq x y z
N MET A 1 23.86 -0.06 -29.28
CA MET A 1 23.27 -0.23 -27.95
C MET A 1 21.76 0.00 -28.05
N LYS A 2 20.95 -1.06 -28.01
CA LYS A 2 19.48 -0.97 -28.13
C LYS A 2 18.88 -0.80 -26.73
N ARG A 3 18.25 0.35 -26.46
CA ARG A 3 17.51 0.59 -25.23
C ARG A 3 16.19 -0.21 -25.30
N ILE A 4 16.08 -1.21 -24.44
CA ILE A 4 14.83 -1.95 -24.25
C ILE A 4 13.93 -1.08 -23.36
N LYS A 5 12.92 -0.47 -23.97
CA LYS A 5 11.83 0.17 -23.22
C LYS A 5 10.96 -0.96 -22.64
N ARG A 6 11.06 -1.17 -21.33
CA ARG A 6 10.12 -2.01 -20.63
C ARG A 6 8.88 -1.19 -20.33
N THR A 7 7.88 -1.32 -21.19
CA THR A 7 6.51 -0.92 -20.87
C THR A 7 5.96 -1.98 -19.91
N LEU A 8 5.92 -1.67 -18.61
CA LEU A 8 5.09 -2.42 -17.68
C LEU A 8 3.63 -2.07 -17.97
N SER A 9 2.99 -2.92 -18.76
CA SER A 9 1.54 -2.90 -18.86
C SER A 9 0.98 -3.39 -17.53
N ALA A 10 0.21 -2.54 -16.86
CA ALA A 10 -0.64 -2.93 -15.75
C ALA A 10 -1.64 -3.97 -16.27
N LEU A 11 -1.34 -5.25 -16.08
CA LEU A 11 -2.27 -6.32 -16.39
C LEU A 11 -3.24 -6.43 -15.23
N LEU A 12 -4.41 -5.82 -15.41
CA LEU A 12 -5.59 -6.08 -14.59
C LEU A 12 -6.04 -7.51 -14.90
N VAL A 13 -5.52 -8.48 -14.16
CA VAL A 13 -6.03 -9.86 -14.24
C VAL A 13 -7.20 -9.98 -13.28
N ALA A 14 -8.39 -9.66 -13.77
CA ALA A 14 -9.62 -10.10 -13.13
C ALA A 14 -9.78 -11.60 -13.43
N ALA A 15 -9.23 -12.45 -12.56
CA ALA A 15 -9.51 -13.88 -12.60
C ALA A 15 -10.90 -14.11 -12.00
N LEU A 16 -11.92 -14.08 -12.85
CA LEU A 16 -13.25 -14.61 -12.55
C LEU A 16 -13.18 -16.14 -12.62
N ALA A 17 -12.77 -16.76 -11.53
CA ALA A 17 -13.01 -18.19 -11.33
C ALA A 17 -14.43 -18.36 -10.78
N MET A 18 -15.42 -18.45 -11.66
CA MET A 18 -16.76 -18.93 -11.29
C MET A 18 -16.72 -20.44 -11.17
N GLY A 19 -16.40 -20.92 -9.98
CA GLY A 19 -16.65 -22.29 -9.56
C GLY A 19 -17.91 -22.34 -8.71
N SER A 20 -19.06 -22.62 -9.32
CA SER A 20 -20.29 -22.90 -8.58
C SER A 20 -20.20 -24.26 -7.92
N LEU A 21 -19.85 -24.27 -6.64
CA LEU A 21 -20.16 -25.36 -5.73
C LEU A 21 -20.97 -24.81 -4.58
N THR A 22 -22.26 -25.10 -4.59
CA THR A 22 -23.17 -24.92 -3.48
C THR A 22 -22.78 -25.84 -2.34
N ALA A 23 -21.74 -25.48 -1.58
CA ALA A 23 -21.47 -26.01 -0.25
C ALA A 23 -21.89 -24.96 0.78
N CYS A 24 -22.63 -25.40 1.72
CA CYS A 24 -23.27 -24.62 2.76
C CYS A 24 -22.30 -23.66 3.47
N GLY A 25 -22.37 -22.36 3.18
CA GLY A 25 -22.07 -21.38 4.20
C GLY A 25 -20.68 -20.73 4.22
N GLU A 26 -19.66 -21.24 3.58
CA GLU A 26 -18.32 -20.65 3.70
C GLU A 26 -18.21 -19.30 2.95
N THR A 27 -17.68 -18.28 3.64
CA THR A 27 -17.42 -16.99 3.04
C THR A 27 -16.07 -17.03 2.32
N THR A 28 -16.09 -16.72 1.03
CA THR A 28 -14.86 -16.58 0.24
C THR A 28 -14.60 -15.11 -0.03
N TYR A 29 -13.33 -14.73 -0.01
CA TYR A 29 -12.88 -13.36 -0.23
C TYR A 29 -11.96 -13.29 -1.43
N SER A 30 -11.98 -12.15 -2.11
CA SER A 30 -10.95 -11.75 -3.07
C SER A 30 -10.59 -10.29 -2.86
N ALA A 31 -9.35 -9.93 -3.13
CA ALA A 31 -8.85 -8.58 -2.92
C ALA A 31 -8.08 -8.08 -4.15
N ALA A 32 -8.02 -6.76 -4.30
CA ALA A 32 -7.15 -6.06 -5.23
C ALA A 32 -6.58 -4.84 -4.52
N SER A 33 -5.32 -4.53 -4.74
CA SER A 33 -4.68 -3.37 -4.13
C SER A 33 -3.61 -2.77 -5.04
N ASP A 34 -3.42 -1.45 -4.91
CA ASP A 34 -2.37 -0.69 -5.60
C ASP A 34 -1.78 0.36 -4.68
N PHE A 35 -0.49 0.65 -4.89
CA PHE A 35 0.26 1.68 -4.21
C PHE A 35 0.53 2.86 -5.14
N PHE A 36 0.35 4.06 -4.61
CA PHE A 36 0.66 5.32 -5.29
C PHE A 36 1.44 6.23 -4.35
N TYR A 37 2.39 7.00 -4.89
CA TYR A 37 3.30 7.79 -4.09
C TYR A 37 3.38 9.23 -4.59
N SER A 38 3.60 10.16 -3.65
CA SER A 38 3.69 11.59 -3.92
C SER A 38 4.77 12.22 -3.05
N ALA A 39 5.63 13.04 -3.66
CA ALA A 39 6.59 13.91 -2.97
C ALA A 39 6.10 15.37 -2.90
N ASP A 40 4.94 15.70 -3.47
CA ASP A 40 4.37 17.05 -3.58
C ASP A 40 3.14 17.25 -2.67
N LYS A 41 3.18 16.71 -1.48
CA LYS A 41 2.12 16.79 -0.46
C LYS A 41 0.78 16.16 -0.91
N GLY A 42 0.86 15.17 -1.80
CA GLY A 42 -0.33 14.45 -2.27
C GLY A 42 -1.10 15.16 -3.39
N HIS A 43 -0.51 16.17 -4.04
CA HIS A 43 -1.13 16.83 -5.20
C HIS A 43 -1.08 15.97 -6.45
N SER A 44 0.04 15.23 -6.66
CA SER A 44 0.17 14.26 -7.73
C SER A 44 0.71 12.93 -7.22
N TYR A 45 0.19 11.83 -7.72
CA TYR A 45 0.59 10.49 -7.32
C TYR A 45 1.13 9.72 -8.53
N GLY A 46 2.26 9.01 -8.32
CA GLY A 46 2.90 8.13 -9.29
C GLY A 46 3.06 6.70 -8.75
N ASP A 47 3.67 5.85 -9.53
CA ASP A 47 3.84 4.41 -9.29
C ASP A 47 5.04 4.03 -8.39
N GLY A 48 5.75 5.03 -7.82
CA GLY A 48 6.90 4.78 -6.96
C GLY A 48 8.22 4.48 -7.68
N THR A 49 8.28 4.71 -8.99
CA THR A 49 9.55 4.53 -9.76
C THR A 49 10.59 5.63 -9.52
N LYS A 50 10.24 6.66 -8.74
CA LYS A 50 11.12 7.75 -8.37
C LYS A 50 11.93 7.39 -7.12
N GLU A 51 13.11 8.02 -7.03
CA GLU A 51 13.89 8.07 -5.79
C GLU A 51 13.30 9.14 -4.86
N TYR A 52 13.29 8.87 -3.56
CA TYR A 52 12.83 9.79 -2.51
C TYR A 52 13.98 10.07 -1.55
N GLU A 53 14.17 11.34 -1.21
CA GLU A 53 15.26 11.74 -0.30
C GLU A 53 14.88 11.48 1.16
N ILE A 54 15.85 11.00 1.96
CA ILE A 54 15.66 10.85 3.40
C ILE A 54 15.38 12.22 4.04
N GLY A 55 14.53 12.24 5.05
CA GLY A 55 14.09 13.46 5.71
C GLY A 55 12.99 14.25 5.00
N ASP A 56 12.64 13.91 3.75
CA ASP A 56 11.53 14.51 3.05
C ASP A 56 10.22 13.73 3.30
N THR A 57 9.10 14.42 3.35
CA THR A 57 7.80 13.74 3.55
C THR A 57 7.32 13.12 2.24
N VAL A 58 7.11 11.83 2.27
CA VAL A 58 6.48 11.06 1.19
C VAL A 58 5.04 10.75 1.59
N TYR A 59 4.11 10.92 0.67
CA TYR A 59 2.72 10.54 0.85
C TYR A 59 2.45 9.27 0.06
N MET A 60 2.09 8.20 0.74
CA MET A 60 1.65 6.97 0.12
C MET A 60 0.14 6.87 0.19
N LYS A 61 -0.49 6.57 -0.95
CA LYS A 61 -1.89 6.21 -1.05
C LYS A 61 -1.99 4.72 -1.37
N VAL A 62 -2.60 3.97 -0.50
CA VAL A 62 -2.96 2.57 -0.74
C VAL A 62 -4.43 2.54 -1.13
N LYS A 63 -4.72 2.10 -2.34
CA LYS A 63 -6.09 1.79 -2.78
C LYS A 63 -6.28 0.29 -2.73
N PHE A 64 -7.41 -0.14 -2.20
CA PHE A 64 -7.74 -1.56 -2.13
C PHE A 64 -9.25 -1.77 -2.21
N LYS A 65 -9.63 -2.96 -2.63
CA LYS A 65 -11.00 -3.42 -2.68
C LYS A 65 -11.03 -4.86 -2.22
N VAL A 66 -11.90 -5.16 -1.26
CA VAL A 66 -12.12 -6.53 -0.81
C VAL A 66 -13.56 -6.91 -1.13
N THR A 67 -13.74 -7.95 -1.91
CA THR A 67 -15.07 -8.50 -2.22
C THR A 67 -15.29 -9.83 -1.53
N SER A 68 -16.54 -10.17 -1.25
CA SER A 68 -16.92 -11.47 -0.70
C SER A 68 -18.10 -12.05 -1.49
N ASN A 69 -18.32 -13.35 -1.37
CA ASN A 69 -19.48 -14.01 -1.96
C ASN A 69 -20.79 -13.82 -1.14
N LYS A 70 -20.78 -12.87 -0.19
CA LYS A 70 -21.93 -12.55 0.66
C LYS A 70 -22.38 -11.11 0.42
N SER A 71 -23.68 -10.91 0.32
CA SER A 71 -24.30 -9.58 0.21
C SER A 71 -24.19 -8.79 1.53
N LYS A 72 -24.10 -9.48 2.68
CA LYS A 72 -23.86 -8.83 3.96
C LYS A 72 -22.42 -8.40 4.08
N THR A 73 -22.20 -7.13 4.43
CA THR A 73 -20.86 -6.60 4.70
C THR A 73 -20.18 -7.36 5.84
N SER A 74 -18.95 -7.78 5.61
CA SER A 74 -18.04 -8.33 6.60
C SER A 74 -16.80 -7.46 6.69
N GLN A 75 -15.97 -7.70 7.68
CA GLN A 75 -14.74 -6.96 7.90
C GLN A 75 -13.54 -7.89 7.74
N VAL A 76 -12.53 -7.37 7.05
CA VAL A 76 -11.25 -8.04 6.80
C VAL A 76 -10.15 -7.16 7.38
N LYS A 77 -9.30 -7.74 8.23
CA LYS A 77 -8.12 -7.04 8.75
C LYS A 77 -7.10 -6.88 7.63
N VAL A 78 -6.50 -5.70 7.54
CA VAL A 78 -5.43 -5.37 6.60
C VAL A 78 -4.24 -4.85 7.38
N VAL A 79 -3.06 -5.35 7.07
CA VAL A 79 -1.80 -4.99 7.71
C VAL A 79 -0.86 -4.45 6.65
N LEU A 80 -0.45 -3.20 6.82
CA LEU A 80 0.57 -2.57 5.99
C LEU A 80 1.85 -2.43 6.79
N THR A 81 2.95 -2.92 6.27
CA THR A 81 4.27 -2.87 6.90
C THR A 81 5.23 -2.04 6.06
N ILE A 82 5.88 -1.06 6.68
CA ILE A 82 6.82 -0.13 6.03
C ILE A 82 8.08 -0.08 6.88
N PRO A 83 9.21 -0.61 6.41
CA PRO A 83 10.51 -0.45 7.08
C PRO A 83 11.13 0.93 6.84
N SER A 84 12.07 1.30 7.70
CA SER A 84 12.97 2.45 7.51
C SER A 84 12.27 3.80 7.33
N ILE A 85 11.22 4.03 8.12
CA ILE A 85 10.51 5.31 8.14
C ILE A 85 10.32 5.82 9.58
N ASP A 86 10.24 7.15 9.71
CA ASP A 86 9.67 7.76 10.89
C ASP A 86 8.14 7.67 10.80
N ASN A 87 7.54 7.17 11.87
CA ASN A 87 6.13 6.88 11.91
C ASN A 87 5.28 8.13 12.17
N VAL A 88 4.20 8.25 11.42
CA VAL A 88 3.16 9.25 11.61
C VAL A 88 1.78 8.61 11.49
N ASP A 89 0.77 9.25 12.07
CA ASP A 89 -0.60 8.75 11.96
C ASP A 89 -1.08 8.76 10.51
N ALA A 90 -1.70 7.64 10.10
CA ALA A 90 -2.31 7.52 8.79
C ALA A 90 -3.75 8.03 8.79
N LYS A 91 -4.25 8.42 7.62
CA LYS A 91 -5.65 8.81 7.43
C LYS A 91 -6.38 7.81 6.55
N TYR A 92 -7.45 7.25 7.07
CA TYR A 92 -8.36 6.39 6.33
C TYR A 92 -9.43 7.23 5.59
N MET A 93 -10.11 6.63 4.59
CA MET A 93 -11.01 7.32 3.65
C MET A 93 -12.16 8.11 4.31
N ASP A 94 -12.63 7.66 5.46
CA ASP A 94 -13.71 8.32 6.24
C ASP A 94 -13.17 9.31 7.28
N GLY A 95 -11.86 9.63 7.23
CA GLY A 95 -11.19 10.51 8.18
C GLY A 95 -10.77 9.82 9.48
N GLN A 96 -10.94 8.51 9.61
CA GLN A 96 -10.43 7.75 10.74
C GLN A 96 -8.91 7.83 10.79
N ILE A 97 -8.35 8.09 11.96
CA ILE A 97 -6.91 8.08 12.20
C ILE A 97 -6.48 6.66 12.57
N ILE A 98 -5.43 6.18 11.93
CA ILE A 98 -4.80 4.89 12.21
C ILE A 98 -3.44 5.18 12.84
N THR A 99 -3.30 4.84 14.10
CA THR A 99 -2.04 4.99 14.83
C THR A 99 -1.11 3.84 14.46
N PRO A 100 0.14 4.14 14.04
CA PRO A 100 1.12 3.11 13.72
C PRO A 100 1.64 2.39 14.97
N ASN A 101 2.05 1.15 14.79
CA ASN A 101 2.86 0.39 15.73
C ASN A 101 4.30 0.33 15.21
N PHE A 102 5.24 0.88 15.99
CA PHE A 102 6.65 0.96 15.62
C PHE A 102 7.50 -0.03 16.39
N ASP A 103 8.20 -0.90 15.67
CA ASP A 103 9.25 -1.78 16.18
C ASP A 103 10.63 -1.10 15.99
N ALA A 104 11.14 -0.51 17.07
CA ALA A 104 12.42 0.19 17.06
C ALA A 104 13.63 -0.74 16.86
N VAL A 105 13.51 -2.04 17.17
CA VAL A 105 14.60 -3.00 17.02
C VAL A 105 14.84 -3.32 15.54
N ASN A 106 13.76 -3.50 14.80
CA ASN A 106 13.79 -3.84 13.38
C ASN A 106 13.64 -2.62 12.47
N ASN A 107 13.41 -1.42 13.02
CA ASN A 107 13.09 -0.19 12.28
C ASN A 107 11.91 -0.41 11.31
N VAL A 108 10.81 -0.95 11.82
CA VAL A 108 9.62 -1.31 11.04
C VAL A 108 8.37 -0.65 11.64
N THR A 109 7.61 -0.01 10.80
CA THR A 109 6.31 0.57 11.16
C THR A 109 5.18 -0.26 10.56
N THR A 110 4.19 -0.60 11.37
CA THR A 110 3.02 -1.39 10.97
C THR A 110 1.75 -0.58 11.19
N TYR A 111 0.90 -0.52 10.17
CA TYR A 111 -0.45 0.05 10.22
C TYR A 111 -1.47 -1.06 10.12
N GLU A 112 -2.39 -1.15 11.08
CA GLU A 112 -3.49 -2.09 11.08
C GLU A 112 -4.81 -1.35 10.87
N PHE A 113 -5.60 -1.78 9.92
CA PHE A 113 -6.93 -1.25 9.64
C PHE A 113 -7.88 -2.32 9.16
N THR A 114 -9.15 -1.99 9.02
CA THR A 114 -10.20 -2.93 8.66
C THR A 114 -10.84 -2.51 7.35
N ALA A 115 -10.82 -3.41 6.38
CA ALA A 115 -11.51 -3.26 5.11
C ALA A 115 -12.94 -3.80 5.20
N ASN A 116 -13.89 -3.09 4.59
CA ASN A 116 -15.24 -3.59 4.39
C ASN A 116 -15.29 -4.47 3.13
N ALA A 117 -15.84 -5.66 3.26
CA ALA A 117 -15.98 -6.65 2.20
C ALA A 117 -17.44 -7.02 1.98
N SER A 118 -17.89 -7.01 0.73
CA SER A 118 -19.22 -7.45 0.29
C SER A 118 -19.19 -7.79 -1.20
N GLU A 119 -20.27 -8.35 -1.75
CA GLU A 119 -20.40 -8.59 -3.20
C GLU A 119 -20.24 -7.29 -4.03
N THR A 120 -20.65 -6.16 -3.47
CA THR A 120 -20.64 -4.84 -4.13
C THR A 120 -19.74 -3.84 -3.41
N ALA A 121 -18.66 -4.31 -2.77
CA ALA A 121 -17.75 -3.43 -2.06
C ALA A 121 -17.19 -2.34 -2.99
N ALA A 122 -17.16 -1.10 -2.47
CA ALA A 122 -16.51 0.01 -3.13
C ALA A 122 -14.99 -0.04 -2.94
N ASP A 123 -14.27 0.72 -3.77
CA ASP A 123 -12.85 0.97 -3.53
C ASP A 123 -12.67 1.74 -2.23
N GLN A 124 -11.66 1.36 -1.47
CA GLN A 124 -11.26 1.96 -0.22
C GLN A 124 -9.84 2.51 -0.36
N GLU A 125 -9.51 3.55 0.38
CA GLU A 125 -8.17 4.10 0.35
C GLU A 125 -7.67 4.51 1.73
N CYS A 126 -6.35 4.39 1.92
CA CYS A 126 -5.63 4.88 3.08
C CYS A 126 -4.48 5.77 2.60
N VAL A 127 -4.31 6.93 3.23
CA VAL A 127 -3.22 7.87 2.93
C VAL A 127 -2.30 7.94 4.13
N ILE A 128 -1.03 7.62 3.91
CA ILE A 128 0.00 7.55 4.93
C ILE A 128 1.12 8.52 4.56
N PRO A 129 1.26 9.65 5.28
CA PRO A 129 2.46 10.46 5.21
C PRO A 129 3.56 9.79 6.05
N PHE A 130 4.77 9.71 5.52
CA PHE A 130 5.92 9.19 6.26
C PHE A 130 7.20 9.90 5.83
N VAL A 131 8.24 9.80 6.66
CA VAL A 131 9.56 10.36 6.39
C VAL A 131 10.56 9.19 6.34
N PRO A 132 11.22 8.95 5.20
CA PRO A 132 12.29 7.97 5.13
C PRO A 132 13.44 8.31 6.06
N ASN A 133 13.96 7.33 6.82
CA ASN A 133 15.03 7.53 7.79
C ASN A 133 16.30 6.69 7.53
N ALA A 134 16.30 5.90 6.46
CA ALA A 134 17.49 5.17 6.01
C ALA A 134 17.50 5.03 4.49
N VAL A 135 18.69 5.09 3.88
CA VAL A 135 18.87 4.91 2.43
C VAL A 135 18.78 3.44 2.04
N GLY A 136 18.35 3.18 0.82
CA GLY A 136 18.30 1.84 0.23
C GLY A 136 16.95 1.50 -0.40
N GLU A 137 16.85 0.26 -0.84
CA GLU A 137 15.58 -0.32 -1.32
C GLU A 137 14.74 -0.76 -0.12
N VAL A 138 13.53 -0.26 -0.04
CA VAL A 138 12.61 -0.49 1.07
C VAL A 138 11.36 -1.22 0.58
N PRO A 139 11.25 -2.53 0.86
CA PRO A 139 10.08 -3.31 0.52
C PRO A 139 8.94 -3.00 1.49
N MET A 140 7.80 -2.59 0.97
CA MET A 140 6.56 -2.45 1.73
C MET A 140 5.63 -3.59 1.40
N THR A 141 4.90 -4.07 2.38
CA THR A 141 3.95 -5.17 2.21
C THR A 141 2.57 -4.80 2.72
N LEU A 142 1.55 -5.16 1.94
CA LEU A 142 0.15 -5.13 2.33
C LEU A 142 -0.34 -6.57 2.40
N VAL A 143 -0.79 -6.98 3.57
CA VAL A 143 -1.25 -8.34 3.85
C VAL A 143 -2.71 -8.27 4.33
N PHE A 144 -3.53 -9.14 3.78
CA PHE A 144 -4.91 -9.34 4.26
C PHE A 144 -4.92 -10.44 5.34
N ASP A 145 -5.99 -10.52 6.13
CA ASP A 145 -6.10 -11.56 7.14
C ASP A 145 -6.21 -12.98 6.55
N ASP A 146 -6.09 -14.00 7.40
CA ASP A 146 -6.06 -15.42 7.03
C ASP A 146 -7.30 -15.92 6.28
N ASN A 147 -8.39 -15.15 6.24
CA ASN A 147 -9.59 -15.49 5.49
C ASN A 147 -9.49 -15.11 4.00
N VAL A 148 -8.49 -14.32 3.64
CA VAL A 148 -8.18 -13.91 2.26
C VAL A 148 -6.98 -14.69 1.78
N ASP A 149 -7.04 -15.24 0.56
CA ASP A 149 -5.91 -15.97 0.00
C ASP A 149 -4.66 -15.07 -0.09
N ALA A 150 -3.52 -15.56 0.40
CA ALA A 150 -2.25 -14.82 0.41
C ALA A 150 -1.76 -14.41 -1.00
N SER A 151 -2.32 -14.98 -2.07
CA SER A 151 -2.03 -14.53 -3.45
C SER A 151 -2.50 -13.11 -3.73
N TYR A 152 -3.36 -12.54 -2.90
CA TYR A 152 -3.80 -11.14 -2.98
C TYR A 152 -2.91 -10.17 -2.20
N ASP A 153 -1.96 -10.66 -1.41
CA ASP A 153 -0.98 -9.81 -0.74
C ASP A 153 -0.17 -9.04 -1.77
N LYS A 154 0.16 -7.82 -1.43
CA LYS A 154 0.86 -6.92 -2.35
C LYS A 154 2.18 -6.47 -1.76
N GLN A 155 3.20 -6.46 -2.59
CA GLN A 155 4.48 -5.85 -2.27
C GLN A 155 4.78 -4.71 -3.25
N SER A 156 5.39 -3.65 -2.73
CA SER A 156 5.97 -2.55 -3.50
C SER A 156 7.33 -2.20 -2.91
N THR A 157 8.23 -1.69 -3.74
CA THR A 157 9.57 -1.29 -3.29
C THR A 157 9.81 0.17 -3.66
N LEU A 158 10.23 0.98 -2.70
CA LEU A 158 10.72 2.34 -2.91
C LEU A 158 12.23 2.39 -2.77
N ILE A 159 12.83 3.40 -3.39
CA ILE A 159 14.26 3.69 -3.28
C ILE A 159 14.42 5.00 -2.51
N PHE A 160 15.10 4.93 -1.37
CA PHE A 160 15.44 6.09 -0.57
C PHE A 160 16.90 6.43 -0.77
N VAL A 161 17.19 7.70 -1.00
CA VAL A 161 18.54 8.23 -1.29
C VAL A 161 18.91 9.32 -0.29
N GLU A 162 20.21 9.57 -0.17
CA GLU A 162 20.70 10.72 0.61
C GLU A 162 20.11 12.03 0.07
N LYS A 163 19.83 12.95 0.98
CA LYS A 163 19.42 14.30 0.61
C LYS A 163 20.55 15.01 -0.12
N LYS A 164 20.27 15.53 -1.31
CA LYS A 164 21.24 16.32 -2.06
C LYS A 164 21.46 17.64 -1.31
N GLU A 165 22.73 17.90 -0.97
CA GLU A 165 23.10 19.22 -0.45
C GLU A 165 22.87 20.25 -1.56
N ASP A 166 22.00 21.22 -1.32
CA ASP A 166 21.92 22.42 -2.15
C ASP A 166 23.27 23.14 -2.05
N LYS A 167 24.12 22.99 -3.07
CA LYS A 167 25.28 23.86 -3.21
C LYS A 167 24.75 25.26 -3.47
N THR A 168 24.59 26.03 -2.40
CA THR A 168 24.45 27.48 -2.51
C THR A 168 25.74 27.97 -3.18
N GLU A 169 25.68 28.32 -4.46
CA GLU A 169 26.74 29.08 -5.12
C GLU A 169 26.79 30.41 -4.38
N GLU A 170 27.81 30.57 -3.52
CA GLU A 170 28.19 31.88 -3.02
C GLU A 170 28.82 32.61 -4.22
N GLU A 171 28.07 33.55 -4.81
CA GLU A 171 28.63 34.64 -5.65
C GLU A 171 29.15 35.75 -4.75
#